data_2e190ceb1392e279356af3ef6cf7f247
#
_entry.id   2e190ceb1392e279356af3ef6cf7f247
#
_cell.length_a   1.000
_cell.length_b   1.000
_cell.length_c   1.000
_cell.angle_alpha   90.00
_cell.angle_beta   90.00
_cell.angle_gamma   90.00
#
_symmetry.space_group_name_H-M   'P 1'
#
loop_
_entity.id
_entity.type
_entity.pdbx_description
1 polymer ?
#
loop_
_entity_poly.entity_id
_entity_poly.type
_entity_poly.pdbx_seq_one_letter_code
_entity_poly.pdbx_strand_id
1 'polypeptide(L)'
;MDTQAIASRLVELCRQGQFETAQKELFAKDAVSKEPYATPNFEQETKGLDAILEKGKKWEGMVQEMHAMNVSDPLVAGNSFACTMRMDVTTKGQGRMDMTELCLYQVKDGKIVSEEFFM
;
A
#
# COMPACT_ATOMS: atom_id res chain seq x y z
N MET A 1 18.68 2.78 -4.60
CA MET A 1 17.73 2.50 -5.69
C MET A 1 17.15 3.81 -6.17
N ASP A 2 16.98 3.98 -7.47
CA ASP A 2 16.26 5.14 -8.01
C ASP A 2 14.75 4.91 -7.93
N THR A 3 13.98 5.93 -8.28
CA THR A 3 12.52 5.88 -8.18
C THR A 3 11.93 4.76 -9.03
N GLN A 4 12.43 4.56 -10.26
CA GLN A 4 11.96 3.49 -11.13
C GLN A 4 12.20 2.10 -10.52
N ALA A 5 13.36 1.88 -9.95
CA ALA A 5 13.70 0.59 -9.33
C ALA A 5 12.82 0.33 -8.10
N ILE A 6 12.59 1.36 -7.29
CA ILE A 6 11.70 1.26 -6.12
C ILE A 6 10.27 0.94 -6.57
N ALA A 7 9.78 1.64 -7.58
CA ALA A 7 8.43 1.42 -8.11
C ALA A 7 8.26 -0.01 -8.64
N SER A 8 9.21 -0.50 -9.42
CA SER A 8 9.18 -1.85 -9.97
C SER A 8 9.22 -2.91 -8.86
N ARG A 9 10.05 -2.70 -7.85
CA ARG A 9 10.16 -3.62 -6.72
C ARG A 9 8.88 -3.65 -5.88
N LEU A 10 8.29 -2.47 -5.62
CA LEU A 10 7.03 -2.40 -4.88
C LEU A 10 5.93 -3.17 -5.60
N VAL A 11 5.75 -2.93 -6.89
CA VAL A 11 4.71 -3.60 -7.68
C VAL A 11 4.93 -5.11 -7.69
N GLU A 12 6.17 -5.56 -7.87
CA GLU A 12 6.50 -6.99 -7.83
C GLU A 12 6.10 -7.64 -6.51
N LEU A 13 6.47 -7.02 -5.39
CA LEU A 13 6.16 -7.56 -4.07
C LEU A 13 4.66 -7.53 -3.77
N CYS A 14 3.98 -6.45 -4.16
CA CYS A 14 2.53 -6.35 -3.98
C CYS A 14 1.78 -7.41 -4.79
N ARG A 15 2.23 -7.69 -6.01
CA ARG A 15 1.65 -8.77 -6.83
C ARG A 15 1.76 -10.13 -6.18
N GLN A 16 2.77 -10.34 -5.36
CA GLN A 16 2.99 -11.57 -4.62
C GLN A 16 2.30 -11.58 -3.25
N GLY A 17 1.59 -10.50 -2.91
CA GLY A 17 0.95 -10.36 -1.61
C GLY A 17 1.92 -10.08 -0.47
N GLN A 18 3.16 -9.70 -0.78
CA GLN A 18 4.21 -9.46 0.22
C GLN A 18 4.28 -7.99 0.62
N PHE A 19 3.19 -7.48 1.18
CA PHE A 19 3.06 -6.07 1.55
C PHE A 19 4.01 -5.68 2.69
N GLU A 20 4.11 -6.51 3.71
CA GLU A 20 5.00 -6.24 4.85
C GLU A 20 6.45 -6.19 4.40
N THR A 21 6.87 -7.11 3.56
CA THR A 21 8.23 -7.14 2.99
C THR A 21 8.50 -5.86 2.21
N ALA A 22 7.54 -5.43 1.38
CA ALA A 22 7.67 -4.20 0.59
C ALA A 22 7.86 -2.99 1.51
N GLN A 23 7.07 -2.89 2.57
CA GLN A 23 7.17 -1.78 3.51
C GLN A 23 8.50 -1.78 4.25
N LYS A 24 8.92 -2.92 4.76
CA LYS A 24 10.21 -3.03 5.48
C LYS A 24 11.41 -2.74 4.58
N GLU A 25 11.37 -3.16 3.33
CA GLU A 25 12.47 -2.99 2.40
C GLU A 25 12.55 -1.58 1.83
N LEU A 26 11.41 -0.96 1.50
CA LEU A 26 11.35 0.23 0.66
C LEU A 26 10.95 1.52 1.37
N PHE A 27 10.29 1.45 2.53
CA PHE A 27 9.77 2.64 3.22
C PHE A 27 10.79 3.24 4.17
N ALA A 28 10.78 4.58 4.26
CA ALA A 28 11.54 5.30 5.28
C ALA A 28 10.90 5.08 6.65
N LYS A 29 11.69 5.24 7.71
CA LYS A 29 11.20 5.07 9.09
C LYS A 29 10.08 6.04 9.44
N ASP A 30 10.13 7.25 8.89
CA ASP A 30 9.16 8.31 9.13
C ASP A 30 8.12 8.43 8.02
N ALA A 31 7.95 7.39 7.21
CA ALA A 31 6.96 7.39 6.13
C ALA A 31 5.56 7.66 6.65
N VAL A 32 4.74 8.29 5.82
CA VAL A 32 3.35 8.63 6.13
C VAL A 32 2.43 7.93 5.15
N SER A 33 1.35 7.34 5.66
CA SER A 33 0.33 6.66 4.86
C SER A 33 -1.00 7.39 5.03
N LYS A 34 -1.68 7.69 3.91
CA LYS A 34 -2.96 8.40 3.92
C LYS A 34 -4.03 7.60 3.19
N GLU A 35 -5.11 7.32 3.91
CA GLU A 35 -6.30 6.70 3.35
C GLU A 35 -7.22 7.78 2.77
N PRO A 36 -8.15 7.41 1.85
CA PRO A 36 -9.11 8.40 1.29
C PRO A 36 -9.97 9.05 2.37
N TYR A 37 -10.30 8.30 3.42
CA TYR A 37 -11.12 8.76 4.53
C TYR A 37 -10.88 7.85 5.74
N ALA A 38 -11.25 8.33 6.92
CA ALA A 38 -11.20 7.52 8.13
C ALA A 38 -12.37 6.54 8.16
N THR A 39 -12.13 5.37 8.74
CA THR A 39 -13.15 4.35 9.00
C THR A 39 -13.15 4.01 10.49
N PRO A 40 -14.14 3.27 11.01
CA PRO A 40 -14.08 2.82 12.40
C PRO A 40 -12.84 1.99 12.74
N ASN A 41 -12.24 1.33 11.75
CA ASN A 41 -11.09 0.46 11.96
C ASN A 41 -9.76 1.11 11.64
N PHE A 42 -9.73 2.18 10.82
CA PHE A 42 -8.48 2.78 10.36
C PHE A 42 -8.56 4.30 10.35
N GLU A 43 -7.53 4.94 10.88
CA GLU A 43 -7.35 6.38 10.78
C GLU A 43 -7.05 6.79 9.35
N GLN A 44 -7.38 8.04 9.00
CA GLN A 44 -7.07 8.56 7.68
C GLN A 44 -5.57 8.71 7.46
N GLU A 45 -4.82 9.13 8.47
CA GLU A 45 -3.39 9.32 8.38
C GLU A 45 -2.66 8.45 9.41
N THR A 46 -1.63 7.74 8.96
CA THR A 46 -0.78 6.91 9.81
C THR A 46 0.66 7.37 9.62
N LYS A 47 1.33 7.73 10.69
CA LYS A 47 2.70 8.24 10.67
C LYS A 47 3.68 7.23 11.24
N GLY A 48 4.75 6.99 10.49
CA GLY A 48 5.84 6.12 10.88
C GLY A 48 5.67 4.68 10.39
N LEU A 49 6.80 4.08 10.04
CA LEU A 49 6.83 2.73 9.48
C LEU A 49 6.23 1.69 10.44
N ASP A 50 6.54 1.79 11.74
CA ASP A 50 6.03 0.83 12.72
C ASP A 50 4.50 0.85 12.77
N ALA A 51 3.91 2.06 12.77
CA ALA A 51 2.46 2.20 12.76
C ALA A 51 1.84 1.72 11.43
N ILE A 52 2.53 1.94 10.31
CA ILE A 52 2.10 1.45 9.00
C ILE A 52 2.11 -0.09 8.98
N LEU A 53 3.15 -0.71 9.55
CA LEU A 53 3.23 -2.17 9.64
C LEU A 53 2.10 -2.74 10.53
N GLU A 54 1.79 -2.08 11.63
CA GLU A 54 0.68 -2.47 12.50
C GLU A 54 -0.67 -2.38 11.77
N LYS A 55 -0.86 -1.31 10.99
CA LYS A 55 -2.06 -1.16 10.15
C LYS A 55 -2.18 -2.33 9.16
N GLY A 56 -1.07 -2.72 8.53
CA GLY A 56 -1.04 -3.84 7.61
C GLY A 56 -1.40 -5.17 8.27
N LYS A 57 -0.89 -5.40 9.47
CA LYS A 57 -1.23 -6.61 10.24
C LYS A 57 -2.70 -6.65 10.63
N LYS A 58 -3.25 -5.50 11.01
CA LYS A 58 -4.68 -5.39 11.33
C LYS A 58 -5.53 -5.73 10.10
N TRP A 59 -5.17 -5.21 8.93
CA TRP A 59 -5.86 -5.54 7.69
C TRP A 59 -5.77 -7.04 7.37
N GLU A 60 -4.59 -7.63 7.45
CA GLU A 60 -4.40 -9.07 7.23
C GLU A 60 -5.29 -9.90 8.15
N GLY A 61 -5.41 -9.49 9.41
CA GLY A 61 -6.28 -10.18 10.37
C GLY A 61 -7.76 -10.07 10.04
N MET A 62 -8.17 -9.06 9.27
CA MET A 62 -9.54 -8.89 8.82
C MET A 62 -9.85 -9.67 7.55
N VAL A 63 -8.86 -9.96 6.72
CA VAL A 63 -9.05 -10.69 5.47
C VAL A 63 -9.25 -12.18 5.76
N GLN A 64 -10.40 -12.69 5.34
CA GLN A 64 -10.73 -14.10 5.47
C GLN A 64 -10.27 -14.87 4.23
N GLU A 65 -10.43 -14.27 3.05
CA GLU A 65 -10.04 -14.87 1.78
C GLU A 65 -9.70 -13.79 0.77
N MET A 66 -8.59 -13.97 0.05
CA MET A 66 -8.19 -13.13 -1.08
C MET A 66 -8.58 -13.84 -2.37
N HIS A 67 -9.57 -13.32 -3.10
CA HIS A 67 -10.06 -13.91 -4.34
C HIS A 67 -9.22 -13.46 -5.53
N ALA A 68 -8.82 -12.21 -5.57
CA ALA A 68 -8.01 -11.65 -6.65
C ALA A 68 -7.20 -10.46 -6.14
N MET A 69 -6.02 -10.31 -6.73
CA MET A 69 -5.12 -9.19 -6.47
C MET A 69 -4.48 -8.80 -7.80
N ASN A 70 -4.73 -7.57 -8.24
CA ASN A 70 -4.17 -7.05 -9.48
C ASN A 70 -3.50 -5.71 -9.22
N VAL A 71 -2.24 -5.60 -9.65
CA VAL A 71 -1.47 -4.36 -9.51
C VAL A 71 -0.99 -3.96 -10.91
N SER A 72 -1.28 -2.72 -11.31
CA SER A 72 -0.84 -2.21 -12.60
C SER A 72 0.67 -2.01 -12.63
N ASP A 73 1.23 -1.87 -13.83
CA ASP A 73 2.59 -1.37 -13.96
C ASP A 73 2.66 0.05 -13.41
N PRO A 74 3.79 0.46 -12.84
CA PRO A 74 3.90 1.80 -12.27
C PRO A 74 4.06 2.86 -13.35
N LEU A 75 3.52 4.06 -13.09
CA LEU A 75 3.79 5.28 -13.83
C LEU A 75 4.72 6.12 -13.00
N VAL A 76 5.90 6.45 -13.52
CA VAL A 76 6.94 7.15 -12.79
C VAL A 76 7.15 8.54 -13.36
N ALA A 77 7.21 9.55 -12.49
CA ALA A 77 7.53 10.93 -12.85
C ALA A 77 8.37 11.55 -11.74
N GLY A 78 9.63 11.88 -12.03
CA GLY A 78 10.53 12.48 -11.04
C GLY A 78 10.71 11.57 -9.82
N ASN A 79 10.35 12.08 -8.64
CA ASN A 79 10.43 11.37 -7.38
C ASN A 79 9.10 10.75 -6.95
N SER A 80 8.15 10.63 -7.87
CA SER A 80 6.83 10.08 -7.57
C SER A 80 6.49 8.96 -8.52
N PHE A 81 5.65 8.04 -8.07
CA PHE A 81 5.07 7.03 -8.94
C PHE A 81 3.68 6.64 -8.46
N ALA A 82 2.90 6.12 -9.37
CA ALA A 82 1.54 5.68 -9.08
C ALA A 82 1.26 4.32 -9.72
N CYS A 83 0.37 3.57 -9.10
CA CYS A 83 -0.17 2.34 -9.67
C CYS A 83 -1.61 2.17 -9.21
N THR A 84 -2.38 1.33 -9.91
CA THR A 84 -3.68 0.91 -9.42
C THR A 84 -3.55 -0.43 -8.74
N MET A 85 -4.36 -0.64 -7.70
CA MET A 85 -4.38 -1.89 -6.97
C MET A 85 -5.82 -2.34 -6.79
N ARG A 86 -6.17 -3.48 -7.36
CA ARG A 86 -7.48 -4.09 -7.21
C ARG A 86 -7.38 -5.26 -6.24
N MET A 87 -8.23 -5.25 -5.23
CA MET A 87 -8.36 -6.36 -4.29
C MET A 87 -9.80 -6.84 -4.24
N ASP A 88 -10.01 -8.11 -4.53
CA ASP A 88 -11.28 -8.77 -4.34
C ASP A 88 -11.13 -9.70 -3.14
N VAL A 89 -11.72 -9.31 -2.02
CA VAL A 89 -11.50 -9.97 -0.72
C VAL A 89 -12.81 -10.24 -0.02
N THR A 90 -12.82 -11.29 0.81
CA THR A 90 -13.86 -11.49 1.82
C THR A 90 -13.26 -11.13 3.17
N THR A 91 -13.91 -10.22 3.89
CA THR A 91 -13.46 -9.79 5.22
C THR A 91 -14.42 -10.29 6.30
N LYS A 92 -13.87 -10.47 7.49
CA LYS A 92 -14.65 -10.82 8.67
C LYS A 92 -15.57 -9.66 9.02
N GLY A 93 -16.87 -9.87 9.00
CA GLY A 93 -17.87 -8.88 9.39
C GLY A 93 -18.42 -7.99 8.29
N GLN A 94 -17.73 -7.83 7.17
CA GLN A 94 -18.20 -6.98 6.05
C GLN A 94 -18.48 -7.75 4.77
N GLY A 95 -18.11 -9.03 4.72
CA GLY A 95 -18.34 -9.87 3.56
C GLY A 95 -17.36 -9.60 2.42
N ARG A 96 -17.78 -9.92 1.21
CA ARG A 96 -16.95 -9.80 0.02
C ARG A 96 -16.97 -8.38 -0.53
N MET A 97 -15.79 -7.85 -0.79
CA MET A 97 -15.59 -6.51 -1.37
C MET A 97 -14.60 -6.59 -2.52
N ASP A 98 -14.96 -5.97 -3.65
CA ASP A 98 -14.06 -5.82 -4.79
C ASP A 98 -13.74 -4.33 -4.89
N MET A 99 -12.49 -3.97 -4.55
CA MET A 99 -12.05 -2.59 -4.46
C MET A 99 -10.89 -2.32 -5.41
N THR A 100 -10.94 -1.17 -6.08
CA THR A 100 -9.80 -0.68 -6.85
C THR A 100 -9.42 0.71 -6.33
N GLU A 101 -8.15 0.90 -6.02
CA GLU A 101 -7.65 2.19 -5.57
C GLU A 101 -6.45 2.63 -6.39
N LEU A 102 -6.26 3.95 -6.48
CA LEU A 102 -5.06 4.54 -7.02
C LEU A 102 -4.10 4.78 -5.87
N CYS A 103 -2.88 4.27 -6.01
CA CYS A 103 -1.85 4.39 -5.00
C CYS A 103 -0.78 5.34 -5.50
N LEU A 104 -0.53 6.42 -4.77
CA LEU A 104 0.48 7.42 -5.10
C LEU A 104 1.59 7.40 -4.07
N TYR A 105 2.84 7.28 -4.54
CA TYR A 105 4.01 7.18 -3.69
C TYR A 105 4.99 8.30 -3.99
N GLN A 106 5.63 8.83 -2.95
CA GLN A 106 6.71 9.79 -3.07
C GLN A 106 7.99 9.21 -2.48
N VAL A 107 9.10 9.45 -3.18
CA VAL A 107 10.41 8.90 -2.84
C VAL A 107 11.35 10.06 -2.48
N LYS A 108 12.16 9.87 -1.43
CA LYS A 108 13.20 10.80 -1.02
C LYS A 108 14.38 10.00 -0.45
N ASP A 109 15.58 10.35 -0.89
CA ASP A 109 16.82 9.69 -0.42
C ASP A 109 16.78 8.16 -0.55
N GLY A 110 16.22 7.67 -1.66
CA GLY A 110 16.16 6.24 -1.95
C GLY A 110 15.14 5.44 -1.17
N LYS A 111 14.18 6.11 -0.53
CA LYS A 111 13.12 5.45 0.24
C LYS A 111 11.77 6.08 -0.04
N ILE A 112 10.70 5.30 0.11
CA ILE A 112 9.33 5.81 0.04
C ILE A 112 9.05 6.56 1.33
N VAL A 113 8.69 7.85 1.21
CA VAL A 113 8.39 8.71 2.35
C VAL A 113 6.90 8.95 2.53
N SER A 114 6.10 8.70 1.50
CA SER A 114 4.64 8.78 1.63
C SER A 114 3.94 7.84 0.67
N GLU A 115 2.79 7.35 1.10
CA GLU A 115 1.82 6.67 0.24
C GLU A 115 0.46 7.30 0.48
N GLU A 116 -0.30 7.47 -0.58
CA GLU A 116 -1.65 8.03 -0.51
C GLU A 116 -2.58 7.25 -1.42
N PHE A 117 -3.75 6.90 -0.91
CA PHE A 117 -4.72 6.08 -1.63
C PHE A 117 -5.94 6.90 -2.01
N PHE A 118 -6.42 6.70 -3.22
CA PHE A 118 -7.60 7.38 -3.78
C PHE A 118 -8.56 6.34 -4.32
N MET A 119 -9.84 6.51 -3.98
CA MET A 119 -10.90 5.61 -4.44
C MET A 119 -12.05 6.41 -5.05
#